data_584ed916f11193e7e8cc5ceed33d102e
#
_entry.id   584ed916f11193e7e8cc5ceed33d102e
#
_cell.length_a   1.000
_cell.length_b   1.000
_cell.length_c   1.000
_cell.angle_alpha   90.00
_cell.angle_beta   90.00
_cell.angle_gamma   90.00
#
_symmetry.space_group_name_H-M   'P 1'
#
loop_
_entity.id
_entity.type
_entity.pdbx_description
1 polymer ?
#
loop_
_entity_poly.entity_id
_entity_poly.type
_entity_poly.pdbx_seq_one_letter_code
_entity_poly.pdbx_strand_id
1 'polypeptide(L)'
;MSCDLMRTALHGYLDGELDAARSAEFEHHLEGCRECAKALETEESLRSLLQRSSLCESAPVGLRKKIRAELDAATSFPIKQRIPVWRWAVVAASILVVASISWYAWPRPGTARNPDAPPFTAAELIDAHIRSLQPGHLTDVASTDQHTVKPWFNGKLDFAPPVKDFADDGFSLIGGRLDVLGGQNVAVLVYARRKHFINVFVLPTKDPDTPIHPPGLRQGYQWLHWRHQGMEYCAVSDVSVSDLHELAQLIYQ
;
A
#
# COMPACT_ATOMS: atom_id res chain seq x y z
N MET A 1 -10.31 26.88 10.39
CA MET A 1 -9.08 26.25 10.97
C MET A 1 -8.95 26.64 12.45
N SER A 2 -8.30 25.82 13.30
CA SER A 2 -8.08 26.12 14.73
C SER A 2 -6.92 27.12 14.91
N CYS A 3 -6.95 27.92 16.00
CA CYS A 3 -5.88 28.88 16.32
C CYS A 3 -4.50 28.19 16.49
N ASP A 4 -4.47 26.94 16.99
CA ASP A 4 -3.21 26.20 17.16
C ASP A 4 -2.53 25.90 15.83
N LEU A 5 -3.33 25.54 14.80
CA LEU A 5 -2.81 25.31 13.45
C LEU A 5 -2.27 26.60 12.82
N MET A 6 -2.95 27.74 13.09
CA MET A 6 -2.51 29.07 12.62
C MET A 6 -1.22 29.52 13.28
N ARG A 7 -1.04 29.27 14.58
CA ARG A 7 0.22 29.56 15.29
C ARG A 7 1.40 28.77 14.72
N THR A 8 1.16 27.53 14.31
CA THR A 8 2.20 26.71 13.67
C THR A 8 2.57 27.24 12.28
N ALA A 9 1.61 27.81 11.55
CA ALA A 9 1.83 28.35 10.20
C ALA A 9 2.41 29.78 10.20
N LEU A 10 2.40 30.49 11.35
CA LEU A 10 2.77 31.89 11.47
C LEU A 10 4.19 32.20 10.94
N HIS A 11 5.17 31.38 11.34
CA HIS A 11 6.56 31.58 10.91
C HIS A 11 6.71 31.29 9.42
N GLY A 12 6.06 30.23 8.89
CA GLY A 12 6.07 29.94 7.45
C GLY A 12 5.43 31.05 6.62
N TYR A 13 4.38 31.71 7.14
CA TYR A 13 3.77 32.87 6.51
C TYR A 13 4.74 34.07 6.47
N LEU A 14 5.36 34.40 7.60
CA LEU A 14 6.35 35.49 7.71
C LEU A 14 7.58 35.30 6.83
N ASP A 15 7.97 34.07 6.59
CA ASP A 15 9.15 33.73 5.78
C ASP A 15 8.81 33.50 4.30
N GLY A 16 7.52 33.58 3.92
CA GLY A 16 7.05 33.37 2.55
C GLY A 16 7.16 31.93 2.07
N GLU A 17 7.14 30.96 2.99
CA GLU A 17 7.29 29.52 2.72
C GLU A 17 5.93 28.82 2.52
N LEU A 18 4.82 29.52 2.79
CA LEU A 18 3.49 28.97 2.55
C LEU A 18 3.12 29.05 1.06
N ASP A 19 2.42 28.03 0.57
CA ASP A 19 1.80 28.08 -0.74
C ASP A 19 0.62 29.07 -0.75
N ALA A 20 0.18 29.47 -1.96
CA ALA A 20 -0.86 30.49 -2.14
C ALA A 20 -2.18 30.12 -1.47
N ALA A 21 -2.56 28.84 -1.44
CA ALA A 21 -3.82 28.40 -0.83
C ALA A 21 -3.76 28.53 0.69
N ARG A 22 -2.67 28.10 1.32
CA ARG A 22 -2.46 28.22 2.76
C ARG A 22 -2.28 29.65 3.22
N SER A 23 -1.62 30.50 2.41
CA SER A 23 -1.51 31.95 2.69
C SER A 23 -2.89 32.60 2.72
N ALA A 24 -3.76 32.31 1.74
CA ALA A 24 -5.13 32.83 1.70
C ALA A 24 -5.98 32.36 2.90
N GLU A 25 -5.84 31.09 3.30
CA GLU A 25 -6.52 30.56 4.49
C GLU A 25 -6.05 31.24 5.78
N PHE A 26 -4.74 31.53 5.87
CA PHE A 26 -4.15 32.22 7.01
C PHE A 26 -4.65 33.66 7.08
N GLU A 27 -4.65 34.40 5.97
CA GLU A 27 -5.16 35.77 5.89
C GLU A 27 -6.65 35.86 6.24
N HIS A 28 -7.46 34.95 5.72
CA HIS A 28 -8.89 34.89 6.06
C HIS A 28 -9.13 34.62 7.55
N HIS A 29 -8.29 33.77 8.18
CA HIS A 29 -8.38 33.55 9.63
C HIS A 29 -8.05 34.81 10.43
N LEU A 30 -7.05 35.59 10.00
CA LEU A 30 -6.68 36.86 10.66
C LEU A 30 -7.79 37.88 10.71
N GLU A 31 -8.65 37.93 9.68
CA GLU A 31 -9.83 38.80 9.63
C GLU A 31 -10.83 38.52 10.76
N GLY A 32 -10.92 37.23 11.14
CA GLY A 32 -11.88 36.76 12.17
C GLY A 32 -11.29 36.56 13.56
N CYS A 33 -9.96 36.56 13.73
CA CYS A 33 -9.30 36.19 14.98
C CYS A 33 -8.29 37.25 15.49
N ARG A 34 -8.73 38.05 16.47
CA ARG A 34 -7.89 39.11 17.07
C ARG A 34 -6.64 38.59 17.75
N GLU A 35 -6.67 37.38 18.33
CA GLU A 35 -5.49 36.79 18.98
C GLU A 35 -4.40 36.44 17.99
N CYS A 36 -4.74 35.83 16.86
CA CYS A 36 -3.80 35.51 15.82
C CYS A 36 -3.28 36.76 15.11
N ALA A 37 -4.12 37.75 14.88
CA ALA A 37 -3.70 39.04 14.32
C ALA A 37 -2.68 39.76 15.24
N LYS A 38 -2.92 39.77 16.57
CA LYS A 38 -1.99 40.32 17.55
C LYS A 38 -0.69 39.54 17.63
N ALA A 39 -0.72 38.23 17.49
CA ALA A 39 0.48 37.41 17.44
C ALA A 39 1.33 37.75 16.22
N LEU A 40 0.72 37.88 15.04
CA LEU A 40 1.40 38.31 13.82
C LEU A 40 2.05 39.69 14.00
N GLU A 41 1.30 40.70 14.48
CA GLU A 41 1.82 42.05 14.73
C GLU A 41 3.03 42.05 15.69
N THR A 42 2.97 41.19 16.72
CA THR A 42 4.07 41.06 17.68
C THR A 42 5.33 40.52 17.01
N GLU A 43 5.21 39.46 16.18
CA GLU A 43 6.35 38.89 15.46
C GLU A 43 6.91 39.83 14.40
N GLU A 44 6.06 40.53 13.66
CA GLU A 44 6.47 41.57 12.69
C GLU A 44 7.23 42.72 13.39
N SER A 45 6.75 43.17 14.55
CA SER A 45 7.37 44.19 15.35
C SER A 45 8.78 43.76 15.84
N LEU A 46 8.88 42.53 16.35
CA LEU A 46 10.15 41.93 16.75
C LEU A 46 11.12 41.83 15.56
N ARG A 47 10.65 41.35 14.40
CA ARG A 47 11.44 41.26 13.18
C ARG A 47 11.96 42.64 12.73
N SER A 48 11.13 43.67 12.80
CA SER A 48 11.49 45.03 12.44
C SER A 48 12.53 45.62 13.40
N LEU A 49 12.44 45.33 14.71
CA LEU A 49 13.42 45.72 15.71
C LEU A 49 14.76 45.03 15.47
N LEU A 50 14.77 43.74 15.18
CA LEU A 50 15.99 42.98 14.87
C LEU A 50 16.68 43.50 13.59
N GLN A 51 15.89 43.86 12.56
CA GLN A 51 16.43 44.40 11.32
C GLN A 51 17.04 45.82 11.49
N ARG A 52 16.50 46.61 12.41
CA ARG A 52 17.01 47.95 12.72
C ARG A 52 18.15 47.93 13.73
N SER A 53 18.34 46.82 14.45
CA SER A 53 19.43 46.66 15.39
C SER A 53 20.75 46.47 14.64
N SER A 54 21.85 46.98 15.23
CA SER A 54 23.19 46.79 14.67
C SER A 54 23.72 45.35 14.75
N LEU A 55 22.86 44.40 14.98
CA LEU A 55 23.18 42.94 15.06
C LEU A 55 23.41 42.30 13.69
N CYS A 56 23.01 42.98 12.61
CA CYS A 56 23.26 42.48 11.26
C CYS A 56 24.70 42.89 10.85
N GLU A 57 25.59 41.91 10.84
CA GLU A 57 26.94 42.08 10.29
C GLU A 57 26.87 42.16 8.76
N SER A 58 27.54 43.15 8.18
CA SER A 58 27.66 43.28 6.74
C SER A 58 28.57 42.18 6.17
N ALA A 59 28.13 41.50 5.16
CA ALA A 59 28.95 40.45 4.53
C ALA A 59 30.26 41.03 3.98
N PRO A 60 31.40 40.33 4.16
CA PRO A 60 32.70 40.79 3.64
C PRO A 60 32.65 41.10 2.13
N VAL A 61 33.33 42.19 1.75
CA VAL A 61 33.43 42.57 0.34
C VAL A 61 34.09 41.42 -0.44
N GLY A 62 33.37 40.86 -1.40
CA GLY A 62 33.84 39.74 -2.21
C GLY A 62 33.32 38.35 -1.83
N LEU A 63 32.57 38.17 -0.71
CA LEU A 63 32.00 36.90 -0.32
C LEU A 63 31.08 36.34 -1.45
N ARG A 64 30.23 37.17 -2.05
CA ARG A 64 29.41 36.81 -3.19
C ARG A 64 30.22 36.29 -4.37
N LYS A 65 31.37 36.91 -4.65
CA LYS A 65 32.27 36.49 -5.73
C LYS A 65 32.94 35.14 -5.41
N LYS A 66 33.32 34.91 -4.17
CA LYS A 66 33.88 33.62 -3.71
C LYS A 66 32.86 32.50 -3.83
N ILE A 67 31.64 32.69 -3.30
CA ILE A 67 30.58 31.71 -3.36
C ILE A 67 30.24 31.37 -4.83
N ARG A 68 30.14 32.39 -5.68
CA ARG A 68 29.86 32.17 -7.10
C ARG A 68 30.99 31.39 -7.79
N ALA A 69 32.25 31.72 -7.50
CA ALA A 69 33.40 31.00 -8.04
C ALA A 69 33.46 29.54 -7.59
N GLU A 70 33.12 29.26 -6.32
CA GLU A 70 33.05 27.89 -5.81
C GLU A 70 31.91 27.10 -6.42
N LEU A 71 30.75 27.72 -6.62
CA LEU A 71 29.59 27.09 -7.32
C LEU A 71 29.93 26.79 -8.79
N ASP A 72 30.58 27.77 -9.48
CA ASP A 72 31.01 27.58 -10.86
C ASP A 72 32.09 26.49 -10.96
N ALA A 73 32.98 26.39 -9.99
CA ALA A 73 34.00 25.33 -9.90
C ALA A 73 33.37 23.96 -9.59
N ALA A 74 32.36 23.91 -8.74
CA ALA A 74 31.64 22.68 -8.40
C ALA A 74 30.76 22.19 -9.57
N THR A 75 30.24 23.10 -10.42
CA THR A 75 29.45 22.78 -11.62
C THR A 75 30.32 22.57 -12.86
N SER A 76 31.55 23.03 -12.89
CA SER A 76 32.48 22.78 -13.99
C SER A 76 33.14 21.41 -13.84
N PHE A 77 32.44 20.35 -14.23
CA PHE A 77 33.13 19.11 -14.57
C PHE A 77 33.96 19.36 -15.83
N PRO A 78 35.30 19.17 -15.79
CA PRO A 78 36.10 19.32 -16.99
C PRO A 78 35.68 18.23 -17.97
N ILE A 79 34.86 18.61 -18.95
CA ILE A 79 34.61 17.76 -20.11
C ILE A 79 35.93 17.70 -20.87
N LYS A 80 36.79 16.75 -20.49
CA LYS A 80 37.92 16.38 -21.32
C LYS A 80 37.36 15.87 -22.66
N GLN A 81 37.30 16.75 -23.65
CA GLN A 81 37.05 16.38 -25.01
C GLN A 81 38.12 15.39 -25.48
N ARG A 82 37.91 14.12 -25.21
CA ARG A 82 38.58 13.03 -25.89
C ARG A 82 37.59 12.40 -26.84
N ILE A 83 37.55 12.92 -28.06
CA ILE A 83 36.92 12.30 -29.20
C ILE A 83 38.03 11.47 -29.88
N PRO A 84 37.82 10.15 -30.19
CA PRO A 84 36.65 9.50 -30.82
C PRO A 84 36.10 8.25 -30.11
N VAL A 85 36.52 7.95 -28.90
CA VAL A 85 36.06 6.74 -28.16
C VAL A 85 34.55 6.75 -27.90
N TRP A 86 33.93 7.94 -27.93
CA TRP A 86 32.49 8.10 -27.68
C TRP A 86 31.59 7.45 -28.73
N ARG A 87 32.03 7.39 -30.02
CA ARG A 87 31.25 6.70 -31.04
C ARG A 87 31.10 5.20 -30.74
N TRP A 88 32.13 4.60 -30.18
CA TRP A 88 32.09 3.22 -29.72
C TRP A 88 31.33 3.05 -28.39
N ALA A 89 31.39 4.04 -27.49
CA ALA A 89 30.62 4.03 -26.26
C ALA A 89 29.11 4.15 -26.52
N VAL A 90 28.69 4.97 -27.49
CA VAL A 90 27.26 5.05 -27.90
C VAL A 90 26.78 3.73 -28.49
N VAL A 91 27.59 3.09 -29.32
CA VAL A 91 27.25 1.75 -29.88
C VAL A 91 27.18 0.71 -28.75
N ALA A 92 28.14 0.72 -27.82
CA ALA A 92 28.12 -0.19 -26.67
C ALA A 92 26.94 0.08 -25.73
N ALA A 93 26.61 1.37 -25.46
CA ALA A 93 25.43 1.74 -24.67
C ALA A 93 24.12 1.34 -25.35
N SER A 94 24.02 1.50 -26.67
CA SER A 94 22.85 1.06 -27.43
C SER A 94 22.67 -0.46 -27.40
N ILE A 95 23.77 -1.22 -27.48
CA ILE A 95 23.76 -2.68 -27.36
C ILE A 95 23.36 -3.09 -25.94
N LEU A 96 23.86 -2.40 -24.90
CA LEU A 96 23.49 -2.66 -23.52
C LEU A 96 22.02 -2.30 -23.24
N VAL A 97 21.52 -1.21 -23.80
CA VAL A 97 20.09 -0.83 -23.68
C VAL A 97 19.22 -1.85 -24.42
N VAL A 98 19.57 -2.24 -25.65
CA VAL A 98 18.84 -3.28 -26.40
C VAL A 98 18.95 -4.64 -25.69
N ALA A 99 20.11 -4.99 -25.17
CA ALA A 99 20.29 -6.22 -24.39
C ALA A 99 19.51 -6.19 -23.07
N SER A 100 19.47 -5.05 -22.38
CA SER A 100 18.66 -4.91 -21.17
C SER A 100 17.16 -4.92 -21.47
N ILE A 101 16.72 -4.24 -22.53
CA ILE A 101 15.31 -4.32 -22.97
C ILE A 101 14.98 -5.74 -23.44
N SER A 102 15.87 -6.40 -24.18
CA SER A 102 15.69 -7.80 -24.55
C SER A 102 15.72 -8.73 -23.35
N TRP A 103 16.54 -8.45 -22.32
CA TRP A 103 16.57 -9.18 -21.07
C TRP A 103 15.32 -8.98 -20.23
N TYR A 104 14.74 -7.78 -20.25
CA TYR A 104 13.45 -7.49 -19.58
C TYR A 104 12.24 -7.94 -20.40
N ALA A 105 12.31 -7.82 -21.73
CA ALA A 105 11.25 -8.23 -22.66
C ALA A 105 11.34 -9.71 -23.07
N TRP A 106 12.53 -10.36 -22.83
CA TRP A 106 12.61 -11.79 -23.02
C TRP A 106 11.57 -12.40 -22.07
N PRO A 107 10.57 -13.14 -22.62
CA PRO A 107 9.70 -13.90 -21.74
C PRO A 107 10.64 -14.78 -20.94
N ARG A 108 10.88 -14.38 -19.69
CA ARG A 108 11.53 -15.29 -18.75
C ARG A 108 10.72 -16.54 -18.91
N PRO A 109 11.33 -17.73 -19.24
CA PRO A 109 10.58 -18.95 -19.17
C PRO A 109 9.97 -18.85 -17.80
N GLY A 110 8.65 -18.53 -17.76
CA GLY A 110 7.97 -18.34 -16.51
C GLY A 110 8.41 -19.56 -15.76
N THR A 111 8.90 -19.40 -14.58
CA THR A 111 8.99 -20.53 -13.64
C THR A 111 7.66 -21.21 -13.88
N ALA A 112 7.71 -22.34 -14.59
CA ALA A 112 6.50 -23.03 -15.02
C ALA A 112 5.71 -23.09 -13.74
N ARG A 113 4.63 -22.27 -13.65
CA ARG A 113 3.87 -22.12 -12.40
C ARG A 113 3.54 -23.57 -12.09
N ASN A 114 4.11 -24.09 -11.01
CA ASN A 114 3.77 -25.43 -10.60
C ASN A 114 2.25 -25.44 -10.60
N PRO A 115 1.58 -26.21 -11.48
CA PRO A 115 0.14 -26.16 -11.57
C PRO A 115 -0.53 -26.44 -10.23
N ASP A 116 0.22 -27.06 -9.30
CA ASP A 116 -0.25 -27.37 -7.95
C ASP A 116 0.10 -26.29 -6.91
N ALA A 117 0.83 -25.23 -7.29
CA ALA A 117 1.15 -24.14 -6.37
C ALA A 117 -0.06 -23.20 -6.18
N PRO A 118 -0.30 -22.72 -4.96
CA PRO A 118 -1.34 -21.73 -4.71
C PRO A 118 -1.09 -20.45 -5.52
N PRO A 119 -2.14 -19.70 -5.86
CA PRO A 119 -2.03 -18.46 -6.64
C PRO A 119 -1.28 -17.36 -5.90
N PHE A 120 -1.26 -17.45 -4.58
CA PHE A 120 -0.64 -16.49 -3.67
C PHE A 120 0.38 -17.16 -2.78
N THR A 121 1.34 -16.38 -2.30
CA THR A 121 2.31 -16.87 -1.33
C THR A 121 1.65 -17.07 0.04
N ALA A 122 2.18 -18.01 0.83
CA ALA A 122 1.70 -18.22 2.20
C ALA A 122 1.80 -16.93 3.06
N ALA A 123 2.78 -16.06 2.77
CA ALA A 123 2.92 -14.78 3.44
C ALA A 123 1.73 -13.85 3.14
N GLU A 124 1.38 -13.68 1.87
CA GLU A 124 0.26 -12.81 1.47
C GLU A 124 -1.07 -13.28 2.07
N LEU A 125 -1.34 -14.59 2.07
CA LEU A 125 -2.54 -15.17 2.65
C LEU A 125 -2.63 -14.93 4.16
N ILE A 126 -1.52 -15.18 4.88
CA ILE A 126 -1.48 -15.02 6.34
C ILE A 126 -1.55 -13.54 6.72
N ASP A 127 -0.85 -12.65 6.02
CA ASP A 127 -0.90 -11.22 6.25
C ASP A 127 -2.32 -10.66 6.02
N ALA A 128 -3.02 -11.13 5.00
CA ALA A 128 -4.42 -10.77 4.75
C ALA A 128 -5.34 -11.27 5.88
N HIS A 129 -5.11 -12.50 6.37
CA HIS A 129 -5.85 -13.04 7.51
C HIS A 129 -5.61 -12.22 8.78
N ILE A 130 -4.35 -11.94 9.12
CA ILE A 130 -3.99 -11.15 10.32
C ILE A 130 -4.61 -9.74 10.23
N ARG A 131 -4.54 -9.08 9.07
CA ARG A 131 -5.19 -7.77 8.88
C ARG A 131 -6.69 -7.83 9.15
N SER A 132 -7.35 -8.90 8.72
CA SER A 132 -8.78 -9.05 8.91
C SER A 132 -9.21 -9.22 10.37
N LEU A 133 -8.32 -9.70 11.23
CA LEU A 133 -8.62 -9.85 12.66
C LEU A 133 -8.62 -8.52 13.44
N GLN A 134 -8.23 -7.42 12.79
CA GLN A 134 -8.30 -6.10 13.41
C GLN A 134 -9.75 -5.63 13.53
N PRO A 135 -10.08 -4.81 14.55
CA PRO A 135 -11.45 -4.33 14.76
C PRO A 135 -12.05 -3.68 13.51
N GLY A 136 -13.23 -4.14 13.10
CA GLY A 136 -13.94 -3.59 11.94
C GLY A 136 -13.49 -4.10 10.57
N HIS A 137 -12.50 -5.02 10.49
CA HIS A 137 -11.97 -5.53 9.22
C HIS A 137 -12.34 -6.98 8.89
N LEU A 138 -13.06 -7.65 9.79
CA LEU A 138 -13.33 -9.08 9.64
C LEU A 138 -14.28 -9.37 8.47
N THR A 139 -15.37 -8.59 8.34
CA THR A 139 -16.40 -8.75 7.32
C THR A 139 -16.87 -7.40 6.81
N ASP A 140 -17.14 -7.28 5.50
CA ASP A 140 -17.81 -6.12 4.91
C ASP A 140 -19.34 -6.32 4.92
N VAL A 141 -19.78 -7.57 4.83
CA VAL A 141 -21.16 -8.00 5.05
C VAL A 141 -21.18 -9.02 6.18
N ALA A 142 -21.73 -8.64 7.32
CA ALA A 142 -21.90 -9.51 8.47
C ALA A 142 -23.28 -10.18 8.39
N SER A 143 -23.31 -11.49 8.16
CA SER A 143 -24.53 -12.30 8.11
C SER A 143 -24.17 -13.77 8.22
N THR A 144 -24.97 -14.53 8.95
CA THR A 144 -24.93 -15.99 8.98
C THR A 144 -25.76 -16.61 7.86
N ASP A 145 -26.56 -15.81 7.16
CA ASP A 145 -27.39 -16.29 6.05
C ASP A 145 -26.64 -16.17 4.72
N GLN A 146 -26.40 -17.34 4.11
CA GLN A 146 -25.80 -17.44 2.78
C GLN A 146 -26.59 -16.69 1.69
N HIS A 147 -27.92 -16.57 1.85
CA HIS A 147 -28.79 -15.85 0.91
C HIS A 147 -28.63 -14.33 1.02
N THR A 148 -28.02 -13.84 2.08
CA THR A 148 -27.60 -12.45 2.24
C THR A 148 -26.15 -12.23 1.77
N VAL A 149 -25.24 -13.13 2.15
CA VAL A 149 -23.80 -12.98 1.83
C VAL A 149 -23.54 -13.19 0.34
N LYS A 150 -24.12 -14.21 -0.28
CA LYS A 150 -23.88 -14.52 -1.71
C LYS A 150 -24.29 -13.37 -2.64
N PRO A 151 -25.51 -12.78 -2.56
CA PRO A 151 -25.89 -11.66 -3.42
C PRO A 151 -25.10 -10.38 -3.17
N TRP A 152 -24.52 -10.21 -1.98
CA TRP A 152 -23.72 -9.02 -1.66
C TRP A 152 -22.48 -8.89 -2.57
N PHE A 153 -21.92 -10.01 -3.05
CA PHE A 153 -20.80 -9.99 -4.00
C PHE A 153 -21.21 -9.59 -5.42
N ASN A 154 -22.51 -9.62 -5.76
CA ASN A 154 -22.98 -9.27 -7.10
C ASN A 154 -22.65 -7.82 -7.45
N GLY A 155 -22.06 -7.61 -8.62
CA GLY A 155 -21.65 -6.31 -9.11
C GLY A 155 -20.38 -5.74 -8.44
N LYS A 156 -19.79 -6.46 -7.47
CA LYS A 156 -18.50 -6.13 -6.85
C LYS A 156 -17.37 -7.02 -7.37
N LEU A 157 -17.71 -8.22 -7.80
CA LEU A 157 -16.84 -9.18 -8.46
C LEU A 157 -17.43 -9.57 -9.81
N ASP A 158 -16.60 -9.99 -10.73
CA ASP A 158 -16.95 -10.53 -12.04
C ASP A 158 -17.32 -12.02 -12.00
N PHE A 159 -17.34 -12.60 -10.81
CA PHE A 159 -17.74 -13.98 -10.52
C PHE A 159 -18.60 -14.05 -9.25
N ALA A 160 -19.33 -15.14 -9.08
CA ALA A 160 -20.16 -15.41 -7.91
C ALA A 160 -19.50 -16.49 -7.04
N PRO A 161 -18.95 -16.15 -5.85
CA PRO A 161 -18.39 -17.16 -4.97
C PRO A 161 -19.48 -18.12 -4.48
N PRO A 162 -19.21 -19.44 -4.38
CA PRO A 162 -20.14 -20.39 -3.77
C PRO A 162 -20.13 -20.18 -2.24
N VAL A 163 -21.21 -19.61 -1.73
CA VAL A 163 -21.40 -19.37 -0.29
C VAL A 163 -22.31 -20.45 0.27
N LYS A 164 -21.83 -21.18 1.27
CA LYS A 164 -22.59 -22.16 2.05
C LYS A 164 -22.35 -21.92 3.53
N ASP A 165 -23.36 -22.16 4.37
CA ASP A 165 -23.19 -22.22 5.82
C ASP A 165 -23.02 -23.68 6.26
N PHE A 166 -22.15 -23.91 7.22
CA PHE A 166 -21.84 -25.23 7.80
C PHE A 166 -21.98 -25.18 9.32
N ALA A 167 -22.98 -24.43 9.81
CA ALA A 167 -23.22 -24.28 11.26
C ALA A 167 -23.51 -25.62 11.95
N ASP A 168 -24.24 -26.53 11.26
CA ASP A 168 -24.56 -27.88 11.76
C ASP A 168 -23.30 -28.73 11.95
N ASP A 169 -22.24 -28.46 11.18
CA ASP A 169 -20.93 -29.12 11.28
C ASP A 169 -19.96 -28.33 12.21
N GLY A 170 -20.46 -27.25 12.82
CA GLY A 170 -19.72 -26.42 13.76
C GLY A 170 -18.82 -25.36 13.12
N PHE A 171 -19.05 -25.03 11.85
CA PHE A 171 -18.40 -23.96 11.09
C PHE A 171 -19.44 -22.93 10.64
N SER A 172 -19.80 -22.02 11.52
CA SER A 172 -20.82 -21.02 11.23
C SER A 172 -20.27 -19.95 10.28
N LEU A 173 -20.97 -19.70 9.19
CA LEU A 173 -20.71 -18.52 8.36
C LEU A 173 -20.98 -17.26 9.19
N ILE A 174 -20.07 -16.30 9.20
CA ILE A 174 -20.26 -15.01 9.88
C ILE A 174 -20.29 -13.84 8.91
N GLY A 175 -19.94 -14.05 7.68
CA GLY A 175 -20.04 -13.04 6.62
C GLY A 175 -19.04 -13.22 5.51
N GLY A 176 -18.94 -12.15 4.73
CA GLY A 176 -17.98 -12.07 3.62
C GLY A 176 -17.35 -10.68 3.52
N ARG A 177 -16.22 -10.60 2.82
CA ARG A 177 -15.57 -9.35 2.45
C ARG A 177 -14.89 -9.44 1.10
N LEU A 178 -14.52 -8.29 0.55
CA LEU A 178 -13.58 -8.21 -0.56
C LEU A 178 -12.16 -8.06 -0.01
N ASP A 179 -11.20 -8.64 -0.72
CA ASP A 179 -9.78 -8.43 -0.45
C ASP A 179 -9.02 -8.32 -1.78
N VAL A 180 -7.78 -7.84 -1.71
CA VAL A 180 -6.90 -7.77 -2.88
C VAL A 180 -5.63 -8.55 -2.59
N LEU A 181 -5.42 -9.63 -3.33
CA LEU A 181 -4.23 -10.47 -3.25
C LEU A 181 -3.55 -10.56 -4.61
N GLY A 182 -2.24 -10.35 -4.64
CA GLY A 182 -1.49 -10.37 -5.91
C GLY A 182 -2.01 -9.39 -6.97
N GLY A 183 -2.68 -8.29 -6.55
CA GLY A 183 -3.31 -7.32 -7.46
C GLY A 183 -4.65 -7.76 -8.04
N GLN A 184 -5.24 -8.86 -7.57
CA GLN A 184 -6.54 -9.37 -8.01
C GLN A 184 -7.58 -9.26 -6.89
N ASN A 185 -8.81 -8.91 -7.25
CA ASN A 185 -9.93 -8.93 -6.32
C ASN A 185 -10.33 -10.38 -6.01
N VAL A 186 -10.42 -10.70 -4.73
CA VAL A 186 -10.81 -12.01 -4.22
C VAL A 186 -12.01 -11.89 -3.31
N ALA A 187 -12.90 -12.89 -3.35
CA ALA A 187 -13.93 -13.04 -2.34
C ALA A 187 -13.34 -13.72 -1.11
N VAL A 188 -13.70 -13.26 0.07
CA VAL A 188 -13.33 -13.93 1.32
C VAL A 188 -14.60 -14.28 2.08
N LEU A 189 -14.79 -15.58 2.32
CA LEU A 189 -15.82 -16.09 3.19
C LEU A 189 -15.24 -16.30 4.57
N VAL A 190 -15.92 -15.82 5.58
CA VAL A 190 -15.44 -15.86 6.97
C VAL A 190 -16.31 -16.82 7.77
N TYR A 191 -15.67 -17.85 8.30
CA TYR A 191 -16.31 -18.84 9.17
C TYR A 191 -15.80 -18.71 10.60
N ALA A 192 -16.66 -19.03 11.56
CA ALA A 192 -16.29 -19.15 12.95
C ALA A 192 -16.21 -20.63 13.36
N ARG A 193 -15.14 -20.99 14.05
CA ARG A 193 -14.99 -22.29 14.74
C ARG A 193 -14.63 -22.03 16.18
N ARG A 194 -15.56 -22.21 17.11
CA ARG A 194 -15.39 -21.85 18.53
C ARG A 194 -15.02 -20.37 18.69
N LYS A 195 -13.78 -20.06 19.11
CA LYS A 195 -13.27 -18.68 19.28
C LYS A 195 -12.33 -18.24 18.15
N HIS A 196 -12.20 -19.05 17.12
CA HIS A 196 -11.29 -18.81 15.99
C HIS A 196 -12.06 -18.43 14.73
N PHE A 197 -11.43 -17.65 13.87
CA PHE A 197 -11.96 -17.29 12.57
C PHE A 197 -11.17 -17.99 11.46
N ILE A 198 -11.88 -18.47 10.46
CA ILE A 198 -11.29 -19.09 9.28
C ILE A 198 -11.65 -18.23 8.08
N ASN A 199 -10.65 -17.74 7.37
CA ASN A 199 -10.83 -17.02 6.12
C ASN A 199 -10.64 -17.98 4.96
N VAL A 200 -11.64 -18.07 4.10
CA VAL A 200 -11.61 -18.84 2.86
C VAL A 200 -11.58 -17.84 1.70
N PHE A 201 -10.44 -17.69 1.08
CA PHE A 201 -10.24 -16.88 -0.12
C PHE A 201 -10.69 -17.67 -1.33
N VAL A 202 -11.52 -17.06 -2.17
CA VAL A 202 -12.12 -17.68 -3.36
C VAL A 202 -11.87 -16.80 -4.57
N LEU A 203 -11.42 -17.41 -5.66
CA LEU A 203 -11.22 -16.74 -6.94
C LEU A 203 -11.48 -17.71 -8.09
N PRO A 204 -11.88 -17.23 -9.28
CA PRO A 204 -12.11 -18.08 -10.42
C PRO A 204 -10.78 -18.60 -10.99
N THR A 205 -10.79 -19.84 -11.46
CA THR A 205 -9.67 -20.45 -12.16
C THR A 205 -10.12 -21.19 -13.41
N LYS A 206 -9.21 -21.32 -14.39
CA LYS A 206 -9.39 -22.17 -15.57
C LYS A 206 -8.58 -23.47 -15.46
N ASP A 207 -7.78 -23.57 -14.40
CA ASP A 207 -6.97 -24.74 -14.15
C ASP A 207 -7.87 -25.91 -13.70
N PRO A 208 -7.46 -27.16 -13.94
CA PRO A 208 -8.23 -28.33 -13.53
C PRO A 208 -8.38 -28.44 -12.01
N ASP A 209 -9.41 -29.13 -11.58
CA ASP A 209 -9.64 -29.43 -10.17
C ASP A 209 -8.44 -30.15 -9.57
N THR A 210 -8.10 -29.81 -8.33
CA THR A 210 -7.05 -30.47 -7.55
C THR A 210 -7.60 -30.88 -6.19
N PRO A 211 -7.08 -31.98 -5.61
CA PRO A 211 -7.44 -32.34 -4.24
C PRO A 211 -6.96 -31.27 -3.25
N ILE A 212 -7.43 -31.35 -2.02
CA ILE A 212 -6.95 -30.53 -0.92
C ILE A 212 -5.49 -30.88 -0.69
N HIS A 213 -4.60 -29.88 -0.90
CA HIS A 213 -3.17 -30.06 -0.71
C HIS A 213 -2.80 -30.19 0.77
N PRO A 214 -1.65 -30.81 1.08
CA PRO A 214 -1.15 -30.85 2.45
C PRO A 214 -1.06 -29.45 3.08
N PRO A 215 -1.37 -29.32 4.38
CA PRO A 215 -1.35 -28.03 5.06
C PRO A 215 0.05 -27.43 5.13
N GLY A 216 0.12 -26.12 4.89
CA GLY A 216 1.29 -25.34 5.24
C GLY A 216 1.13 -24.70 6.63
N LEU A 217 2.25 -24.49 7.31
CA LEU A 217 2.31 -23.81 8.61
C LEU A 217 3.29 -22.65 8.53
N ARG A 218 2.86 -21.44 8.95
CA ARG A 218 3.72 -20.29 9.07
C ARG A 218 3.22 -19.36 10.17
N GLN A 219 4.09 -18.94 11.08
CA GLN A 219 3.78 -17.99 12.18
C GLN A 219 2.60 -18.43 13.07
N GLY A 220 2.37 -19.74 13.23
CA GLY A 220 1.26 -20.28 14.00
C GLY A 220 -0.06 -20.43 13.22
N TYR A 221 -0.13 -19.94 11.98
CA TYR A 221 -1.29 -20.09 11.12
C TYR A 221 -1.11 -21.27 10.18
N GLN A 222 -2.20 -22.04 10.04
CA GLN A 222 -2.34 -23.11 9.06
C GLN A 222 -2.95 -22.56 7.80
N TRP A 223 -2.59 -23.09 6.63
CA TRP A 223 -3.25 -22.80 5.38
C TRP A 223 -3.40 -24.03 4.52
N LEU A 224 -4.50 -24.08 3.74
CA LEU A 224 -4.82 -25.13 2.76
C LEU A 224 -5.12 -24.49 1.42
N HIS A 225 -4.88 -25.26 0.36
CA HIS A 225 -5.18 -24.86 -1.01
C HIS A 225 -5.78 -26.01 -1.78
N TRP A 226 -6.80 -25.74 -2.59
CA TRP A 226 -7.41 -26.71 -3.52
C TRP A 226 -8.16 -25.98 -4.64
N ARG A 227 -8.51 -26.71 -5.70
CA ARG A 227 -9.37 -26.24 -6.78
C ARG A 227 -10.56 -27.15 -6.94
N HIS A 228 -11.71 -26.55 -7.11
CA HIS A 228 -12.95 -27.28 -7.30
C HIS A 228 -13.97 -26.46 -8.08
N GLN A 229 -14.61 -27.06 -9.10
CA GLN A 229 -15.70 -26.47 -9.90
C GLN A 229 -15.36 -25.09 -10.46
N GLY A 230 -14.16 -24.92 -11.01
CA GLY A 230 -13.71 -23.67 -11.63
C GLY A 230 -13.40 -22.55 -10.64
N MET A 231 -13.29 -22.88 -9.37
CA MET A 231 -12.85 -21.98 -8.30
C MET A 231 -11.59 -22.50 -7.64
N GLU A 232 -10.73 -21.57 -7.24
CA GLU A 232 -9.54 -21.81 -6.46
C GLU A 232 -9.77 -21.30 -5.04
N TYR A 233 -9.43 -22.12 -4.07
CA TYR A 233 -9.68 -21.86 -2.65
C TYR A 233 -8.37 -21.88 -1.87
N CYS A 234 -8.24 -20.91 -0.97
CA CYS A 234 -7.20 -20.89 0.05
C CYS A 234 -7.84 -20.64 1.41
N ALA A 235 -7.74 -21.58 2.34
CA ALA A 235 -8.25 -21.44 3.69
C ALA A 235 -7.08 -21.13 4.64
N VAL A 236 -7.26 -20.14 5.54
CA VAL A 236 -6.24 -19.72 6.52
C VAL A 236 -6.87 -19.53 7.89
N SER A 237 -6.22 -20.06 8.93
CA SER A 237 -6.63 -19.88 10.32
C SER A 237 -5.54 -20.32 11.30
N ASP A 238 -5.74 -20.02 12.57
CA ASP A 238 -5.00 -20.54 13.73
C ASP A 238 -5.66 -21.80 14.36
N VAL A 239 -6.73 -22.34 13.74
CA VAL A 239 -7.37 -23.59 14.19
C VAL A 239 -6.46 -24.81 13.95
N SER A 240 -6.82 -25.95 14.55
CA SER A 240 -6.12 -27.20 14.27
C SER A 240 -6.17 -27.57 12.77
N VAL A 241 -5.15 -28.29 12.31
CA VAL A 241 -5.10 -28.82 10.92
C VAL A 241 -6.33 -29.66 10.62
N SER A 242 -6.83 -30.45 11.58
CA SER A 242 -8.03 -31.29 11.42
C SER A 242 -9.28 -30.45 11.21
N ASP A 243 -9.48 -29.40 12.01
CA ASP A 243 -10.65 -28.51 11.84
C ASP A 243 -10.58 -27.78 10.49
N LEU A 244 -9.40 -27.29 10.08
CA LEU A 244 -9.25 -26.60 8.80
C LEU A 244 -9.49 -27.54 7.61
N HIS A 245 -9.01 -28.78 7.70
CA HIS A 245 -9.21 -29.79 6.67
C HIS A 245 -10.68 -30.25 6.61
N GLU A 246 -11.36 -30.38 7.75
CA GLU A 246 -12.79 -30.70 7.83
C GLU A 246 -13.63 -29.64 7.08
N LEU A 247 -13.40 -28.34 7.34
CA LEU A 247 -14.06 -27.27 6.60
C LEU A 247 -13.78 -27.34 5.10
N ALA A 248 -12.50 -27.57 4.72
CA ALA A 248 -12.14 -27.70 3.31
C ALA A 248 -12.87 -28.86 2.61
N GLN A 249 -13.05 -29.99 3.32
CA GLN A 249 -13.82 -31.15 2.80
C GLN A 249 -15.30 -30.82 2.64
N LEU A 250 -15.92 -30.08 3.58
CA LEU A 250 -17.30 -29.64 3.49
C LEU A 250 -17.54 -28.71 2.29
N ILE A 251 -16.56 -27.84 1.99
CA ILE A 251 -16.62 -26.94 0.83
C ILE A 251 -16.40 -27.72 -0.47
N TYR A 252 -15.57 -28.77 -0.46
CA TYR A 252 -15.25 -29.59 -1.62
C TYR A 252 -16.42 -30.48 -2.07
N GLN A 253 -17.42 -30.77 -1.19
CA GLN A 253 -18.63 -31.53 -1.49
C GLN A 253 -19.73 -30.67 -2.17
#